data_658111c1832804474cb1bcec85011275
#
_entry.id   658111c1832804474cb1bcec85011275
#
_cell.length_a   1.000
_cell.length_b   1.000
_cell.length_c   1.000
_cell.angle_alpha   90.00
_cell.angle_beta   90.00
_cell.angle_gamma   90.00
#
_symmetry.space_group_name_H-M   'P 1'
#
loop_
_entity.id
_entity.type
_entity.pdbx_description
1 polymer ?
#
loop_
_entity_poly.entity_id
_entity_poly.type
_entity_poly.pdbx_seq_one_letter_code
_entity_poly.pdbx_strand_id
1 'polypeptide(L)'
;PEYFFASLYVTDWESLFREFERKGNKIDILVSSGGVAPPEVSSPALWNLLINYGPSFPLCALFYNHISSEPYNPIVKRIQGDMHFFLNQWGYYDDEINQFNNALHNIGAGVPPMSYNQIDTDMPAVIVGGGPSFDMRVEEIKRHRDKVLLISCGTSVHSIIAAGLMPDIHVEIESHMLTYDHLSKIDQPEFFENTLLVGALQLPPQVFNLFKHGYYFLKDSTALASMFGTEDEIVHRATPTCTNTGVAVATHLKLKSVFLYGMDFGFPEKNQHHSKNSIYFSDKMSDSIKEGVKRNLEKLVETESVHGDPMYTFPMYNTSRMSIEQLTKHRAIYQKTESYACSEGARIANTEYLTPDAVDDFFTTRKDIASTKFLKALKGTPFTQKQMREKINKLGAFLTEISRSFSVCLNSLKSTEPEDVFRVCHTINLNLLQQVFPKYGLTAYFIRGSIWHYLNIGCAHSLSIENKASRDKFITEWKSNFGKFLEDLPAHYDSITSKQYPDSEDPWVRNDIVSNEHLYAE
;
A
#
# COMPACT_ATOMS: atom_id res chain seq x y z
N PRO A 1 -27.48 -19.25 11.01
CA PRO A 1 -27.13 -19.83 12.31
C PRO A 1 -28.07 -20.97 12.67
N GLU A 2 -29.37 -20.78 12.57
CA GLU A 2 -30.38 -21.76 13.03
C GLU A 2 -30.24 -23.14 12.39
N TYR A 3 -29.97 -23.19 11.09
CA TYR A 3 -29.76 -24.47 10.40
C TYR A 3 -28.43 -25.14 10.74
N PHE A 4 -27.39 -24.36 11.02
CA PHE A 4 -26.14 -24.91 11.54
C PHE A 4 -26.39 -25.52 12.92
N PHE A 5 -27.07 -24.81 13.82
CA PHE A 5 -27.43 -25.34 15.11
C PHE A 5 -28.34 -26.57 15.03
N ALA A 6 -29.31 -26.58 14.11
CA ALA A 6 -30.14 -27.76 13.85
C ALA A 6 -29.30 -28.95 13.34
N SER A 7 -28.29 -28.71 12.51
CA SER A 7 -27.41 -29.76 12.00
C SER A 7 -26.56 -30.42 13.08
N LEU A 8 -26.30 -29.74 14.23
CA LEU A 8 -25.61 -30.34 15.38
C LEU A 8 -26.38 -31.51 16.00
N TYR A 9 -27.70 -31.59 15.78
CA TYR A 9 -28.52 -32.69 16.27
C TYR A 9 -28.54 -33.90 15.33
N VAL A 10 -28.19 -33.75 14.07
CA VAL A 10 -28.29 -34.79 13.04
C VAL A 10 -26.95 -35.20 12.45
N THR A 11 -25.91 -34.43 12.70
CA THR A 11 -24.56 -34.65 12.14
C THR A 11 -23.54 -34.66 13.28
N ASP A 12 -22.74 -35.71 13.34
CA ASP A 12 -21.58 -35.75 14.26
C ASP A 12 -20.44 -34.89 13.74
N TRP A 13 -20.56 -33.58 13.97
CA TRP A 13 -19.57 -32.58 13.59
C TRP A 13 -18.22 -32.81 14.25
N GLU A 14 -18.19 -33.36 15.47
CA GLU A 14 -16.94 -33.61 16.17
C GLU A 14 -16.11 -34.68 15.46
N SER A 15 -16.73 -35.79 15.08
CA SER A 15 -16.06 -36.83 14.29
C SER A 15 -15.62 -36.30 12.91
N LEU A 16 -16.44 -35.46 12.28
CA LEU A 16 -16.10 -34.83 10.98
C LEU A 16 -14.88 -33.91 11.11
N PHE A 17 -14.85 -33.03 12.11
CA PHE A 17 -13.70 -32.15 12.33
C PHE A 17 -12.43 -32.94 12.67
N ARG A 18 -12.51 -33.94 13.51
CA ARG A 18 -11.37 -34.83 13.84
C ARG A 18 -10.84 -35.55 12.61
N GLU A 19 -11.71 -36.02 11.73
CA GLU A 19 -11.29 -36.66 10.47
C GLU A 19 -10.59 -35.68 9.52
N PHE A 20 -11.07 -34.43 9.44
CA PHE A 20 -10.42 -33.37 8.67
C PHE A 20 -9.04 -33.04 9.25
N GLU A 21 -8.94 -32.85 10.56
CA GLU A 21 -7.65 -32.61 11.25
C GLU A 21 -6.67 -33.77 11.06
N ARG A 22 -7.16 -35.01 11.17
CA ARG A 22 -6.35 -36.22 10.94
C ARG A 22 -5.77 -36.28 9.52
N LYS A 23 -6.48 -35.75 8.54
CA LYS A 23 -6.02 -35.60 7.15
C LYS A 23 -5.17 -34.36 6.91
N GLY A 24 -4.88 -33.57 7.93
CA GLY A 24 -4.13 -32.31 7.80
C GLY A 24 -4.95 -31.19 7.19
N ASN A 25 -6.27 -31.34 7.14
CA ASN A 25 -7.19 -30.31 6.64
C ASN A 25 -7.80 -29.53 7.80
N LYS A 26 -8.24 -28.31 7.52
CA LYS A 26 -8.95 -27.45 8.47
C LYS A 26 -10.25 -26.95 7.83
N ILE A 27 -11.33 -26.94 8.60
CA ILE A 27 -12.58 -26.32 8.22
C ILE A 27 -12.75 -25.04 9.04
N ASP A 28 -12.88 -23.91 8.39
CA ASP A 28 -13.29 -22.66 9.02
C ASP A 28 -14.74 -22.36 8.59
N ILE A 29 -15.59 -22.11 9.59
CA ILE A 29 -17.00 -21.78 9.37
C ILE A 29 -17.21 -20.30 9.66
N LEU A 30 -17.54 -19.54 8.64
CA LEU A 30 -17.99 -18.16 8.77
C LEU A 30 -19.51 -18.14 8.99
N VAL A 31 -19.91 -17.72 10.17
CA VAL A 31 -21.32 -17.50 10.49
C VAL A 31 -21.61 -16.00 10.40
N SER A 32 -22.46 -15.60 9.46
CA SER A 32 -23.04 -14.27 9.44
C SER A 32 -24.40 -14.29 10.12
N SER A 33 -24.60 -13.47 11.14
CA SER A 33 -25.91 -13.21 11.72
C SER A 33 -26.71 -12.37 10.73
N GLY A 34 -27.49 -13.03 9.89
CA GLY A 34 -28.30 -12.38 8.87
C GLY A 34 -29.28 -11.40 9.51
N GLY A 35 -29.08 -10.14 9.29
CA GLY A 35 -30.11 -9.16 9.55
C GLY A 35 -29.67 -7.76 9.96
N VAL A 36 -28.54 -7.50 10.56
CA VAL A 36 -28.25 -6.14 11.06
C VAL A 36 -26.76 -5.75 11.04
N ALA A 37 -25.87 -6.67 10.73
CA ALA A 37 -24.47 -6.27 10.62
C ALA A 37 -24.18 -5.84 9.17
N PRO A 38 -23.72 -4.59 8.96
CA PRO A 38 -23.25 -4.15 7.65
C PRO A 38 -22.14 -5.12 7.15
N PRO A 39 -21.93 -5.23 5.85
CA PRO A 39 -20.86 -6.04 5.25
C PRO A 39 -19.48 -5.79 5.88
N GLU A 40 -19.32 -4.64 6.53
CA GLU A 40 -18.12 -4.22 7.26
C GLU A 40 -17.79 -5.07 8.49
N VAL A 41 -18.77 -5.71 9.12
CA VAL A 41 -18.56 -6.50 10.36
C VAL A 41 -18.08 -7.92 10.06
N SER A 42 -18.45 -8.49 8.92
CA SER A 42 -17.94 -9.79 8.46
C SER A 42 -16.55 -9.68 7.80
N SER A 43 -16.16 -8.47 7.46
CA SER A 43 -14.91 -8.16 6.75
C SER A 43 -13.63 -8.67 7.47
N PRO A 44 -13.40 -8.44 8.78
CA PRO A 44 -12.15 -8.89 9.42
C PRO A 44 -12.01 -10.41 9.47
N ALA A 45 -13.07 -11.17 9.72
CA ALA A 45 -13.01 -12.62 9.73
C ALA A 45 -12.78 -13.19 8.33
N LEU A 46 -13.45 -12.63 7.32
CA LEU A 46 -13.21 -12.97 5.92
C LEU A 46 -11.79 -12.61 5.47
N TRP A 47 -11.28 -11.45 5.85
CA TRP A 47 -9.91 -11.04 5.59
C TRP A 47 -8.90 -12.00 6.20
N ASN A 48 -9.11 -12.43 7.43
CA ASN A 48 -8.26 -13.42 8.10
C ASN A 48 -8.27 -14.76 7.36
N LEU A 49 -9.42 -15.20 6.87
CA LEU A 49 -9.51 -16.41 6.05
C LEU A 49 -8.75 -16.25 4.73
N LEU A 50 -8.94 -15.15 4.03
CA LEU A 50 -8.24 -14.88 2.76
C LEU A 50 -6.72 -14.81 2.95
N ILE A 51 -6.24 -14.25 4.04
CA ILE A 51 -4.83 -14.23 4.40
C ILE A 51 -4.33 -15.64 4.73
N ASN A 52 -5.07 -16.39 5.53
CA ASN A 52 -4.65 -17.72 5.99
C ASN A 52 -4.69 -18.78 4.88
N TYR A 53 -5.65 -18.69 3.96
CA TYR A 53 -5.78 -19.63 2.84
C TYR A 53 -5.25 -19.08 1.51
N GLY A 54 -4.94 -17.77 1.46
CA GLY A 54 -4.26 -17.07 0.38
C GLY A 54 -4.46 -17.66 -1.02
N PRO A 55 -3.44 -18.37 -1.53
CA PRO A 55 -3.43 -18.82 -2.92
C PRO A 55 -4.49 -19.87 -3.25
N SER A 56 -4.95 -20.64 -2.28
CA SER A 56 -5.94 -21.71 -2.51
C SER A 56 -7.38 -21.28 -2.23
N PHE A 57 -7.61 -20.13 -1.56
CA PHE A 57 -8.95 -19.70 -1.18
C PHE A 57 -9.95 -19.63 -2.36
N PRO A 58 -9.62 -19.04 -3.52
CA PRO A 58 -10.56 -18.99 -4.64
C PRO A 58 -11.00 -20.36 -5.17
N LEU A 59 -10.19 -21.39 -4.90
CA LEU A 59 -10.36 -22.74 -5.42
C LEU A 59 -11.01 -23.67 -4.40
N CYS A 60 -10.91 -23.35 -3.11
CA CYS A 60 -11.35 -24.19 -1.99
C CYS A 60 -12.55 -23.60 -1.22
N ALA A 61 -12.99 -22.39 -1.56
CA ALA A 61 -14.14 -21.77 -0.91
C ALA A 61 -15.45 -22.32 -1.46
N LEU A 62 -16.24 -22.95 -0.62
CA LEU A 62 -17.60 -23.36 -0.93
C LEU A 62 -18.59 -22.39 -0.27
N PHE A 63 -19.37 -21.70 -1.11
CA PHE A 63 -20.45 -20.85 -0.66
C PHE A 63 -21.74 -21.65 -0.65
N TYR A 64 -22.13 -22.11 0.54
CA TYR A 64 -23.37 -22.85 0.73
C TYR A 64 -24.51 -21.92 1.14
N ASN A 65 -25.55 -21.91 0.34
CA ASN A 65 -26.73 -21.08 0.54
C ASN A 65 -27.98 -21.96 0.60
N HIS A 66 -28.52 -22.12 1.80
CA HIS A 66 -29.65 -23.03 2.04
C HIS A 66 -31.01 -22.37 1.84
N ILE A 67 -31.14 -21.08 2.05
CA ILE A 67 -32.40 -20.34 1.93
C ILE A 67 -32.14 -19.02 1.22
N SER A 68 -33.21 -18.49 0.57
CA SER A 68 -33.22 -17.19 -0.09
C SER A 68 -32.27 -16.15 0.52
N SER A 69 -31.36 -15.73 -0.23
CA SER A 69 -29.98 -15.43 0.04
C SER A 69 -29.69 -13.94 0.08
N GLU A 70 -30.66 -13.08 0.34
CA GLU A 70 -30.45 -11.64 0.35
C GLU A 70 -29.27 -11.19 1.23
N PRO A 71 -29.02 -11.72 2.44
CA PRO A 71 -27.88 -11.31 3.25
C PRO A 71 -26.52 -11.80 2.73
N TYR A 72 -26.47 -12.88 1.95
CA TYR A 72 -25.22 -13.51 1.51
C TYR A 72 -24.77 -13.05 0.12
N ASN A 73 -25.70 -12.69 -0.76
CA ASN A 73 -25.39 -12.23 -2.10
C ASN A 73 -24.46 -11.01 -2.11
N PRO A 74 -24.61 -10.00 -1.23
CA PRO A 74 -23.68 -8.90 -1.14
C PRO A 74 -22.26 -9.34 -0.75
N ILE A 75 -22.12 -10.33 0.17
CA ILE A 75 -20.82 -10.85 0.60
C ILE A 75 -20.13 -11.58 -0.55
N VAL A 76 -20.85 -12.48 -1.23
CA VAL A 76 -20.29 -13.21 -2.39
C VAL A 76 -19.90 -12.26 -3.52
N LYS A 77 -20.76 -11.30 -3.85
CA LYS A 77 -20.48 -10.27 -4.86
C LYS A 77 -19.28 -9.42 -4.48
N ARG A 78 -19.15 -9.07 -3.20
CA ARG A 78 -18.01 -8.32 -2.70
C ARG A 78 -16.72 -9.13 -2.80
N ILE A 79 -16.71 -10.40 -2.37
CA ILE A 79 -15.55 -11.28 -2.52
C ILE A 79 -15.13 -11.38 -3.99
N GLN A 80 -16.08 -11.60 -4.89
CA GLN A 80 -15.80 -11.67 -6.33
C GLN A 80 -15.29 -10.33 -6.89
N GLY A 81 -15.88 -9.22 -6.44
CA GLY A 81 -15.47 -7.87 -6.83
C GLY A 81 -14.09 -7.47 -6.30
N ASP A 82 -13.78 -7.87 -5.06
CA ASP A 82 -12.57 -7.45 -4.36
C ASP A 82 -11.39 -8.44 -4.55
N MET A 83 -11.61 -9.60 -5.18
CA MET A 83 -10.58 -10.63 -5.34
C MET A 83 -9.32 -10.11 -6.04
N HIS A 84 -9.48 -9.27 -7.06
CA HIS A 84 -8.35 -8.65 -7.76
C HIS A 84 -7.51 -7.73 -6.86
N PHE A 85 -8.13 -7.06 -5.86
CA PHE A 85 -7.39 -6.27 -4.89
C PHE A 85 -6.53 -7.14 -3.99
N PHE A 86 -7.04 -8.32 -3.60
CA PHE A 86 -6.25 -9.28 -2.82
C PHE A 86 -5.02 -9.76 -3.58
N LEU A 87 -5.22 -10.16 -4.83
CA LEU A 87 -4.13 -10.63 -5.68
C LEU A 87 -3.08 -9.54 -5.90
N ASN A 88 -3.52 -8.31 -6.15
CA ASN A 88 -2.62 -7.16 -6.34
C ASN A 88 -1.86 -6.76 -5.06
N GLN A 89 -2.39 -7.07 -3.87
CA GLN A 89 -1.72 -6.78 -2.60
C GLN A 89 -0.70 -7.84 -2.19
N TRP A 90 -0.60 -8.95 -2.92
CA TRP A 90 0.43 -9.95 -2.62
C TRP A 90 1.83 -9.41 -2.86
N GLY A 91 1.99 -8.50 -3.83
CA GLY A 91 3.28 -7.99 -4.27
C GLY A 91 4.07 -9.02 -5.08
N TYR A 92 5.23 -8.62 -5.50
CA TYR A 92 6.18 -9.46 -6.22
C TYR A 92 7.58 -9.27 -5.65
N TYR A 93 8.41 -10.29 -5.74
CA TYR A 93 9.81 -10.22 -5.31
C TYR A 93 10.57 -9.09 -6.01
N ASP A 94 10.29 -8.86 -7.30
CA ASP A 94 10.93 -7.80 -8.08
C ASP A 94 10.61 -6.40 -7.55
N ASP A 95 9.37 -6.17 -7.11
CA ASP A 95 8.99 -4.92 -6.46
C ASP A 95 9.70 -4.77 -5.10
N GLU A 96 9.71 -5.84 -4.30
CA GLU A 96 10.34 -5.82 -2.98
C GLU A 96 11.86 -5.61 -3.07
N ILE A 97 12.54 -6.26 -4.03
CA ILE A 97 13.98 -6.08 -4.22
C ILE A 97 14.32 -4.70 -4.78
N ASN A 98 13.48 -4.13 -5.65
CA ASN A 98 13.61 -2.75 -6.12
C ASN A 98 13.44 -1.75 -4.97
N GLN A 99 12.41 -1.92 -4.14
CA GLN A 99 12.19 -1.10 -2.95
C GLN A 99 13.36 -1.20 -1.96
N PHE A 100 13.85 -2.41 -1.74
CA PHE A 100 15.01 -2.66 -0.89
C PHE A 100 16.28 -2.00 -1.44
N ASN A 101 16.51 -2.11 -2.74
CA ASN A 101 17.62 -1.48 -3.42
C ASN A 101 17.60 0.04 -3.24
N ASN A 102 16.46 0.67 -3.52
CA ASN A 102 16.28 2.10 -3.30
C ASN A 102 16.53 2.49 -1.83
N ALA A 103 16.02 1.67 -0.89
CA ALA A 103 16.22 1.89 0.54
C ALA A 103 17.69 1.85 0.94
N LEU A 104 18.47 0.88 0.43
CA LEU A 104 19.91 0.80 0.67
C LEU A 104 20.64 2.05 0.17
N HIS A 105 20.30 2.53 -1.02
CA HIS A 105 20.87 3.75 -1.58
C HIS A 105 20.54 4.98 -0.72
N ASN A 106 19.29 5.15 -0.34
CA ASN A 106 18.85 6.30 0.45
C ASN A 106 19.51 6.34 1.83
N ILE A 107 19.58 5.20 2.53
CA ILE A 107 20.27 5.11 3.81
C ILE A 107 21.79 5.31 3.63
N GLY A 108 22.38 4.68 2.62
CA GLY A 108 23.80 4.82 2.30
C GLY A 108 24.21 6.27 1.97
N ALA A 109 23.30 7.03 1.35
CA ALA A 109 23.46 8.46 1.09
C ALA A 109 23.27 9.34 2.35
N GLY A 110 22.93 8.75 3.50
CA GLY A 110 22.71 9.47 4.75
C GLY A 110 21.39 10.22 4.83
N VAL A 111 20.38 9.87 4.02
CA VAL A 111 19.03 10.42 4.17
C VAL A 111 18.55 10.08 5.59
N PRO A 112 18.18 11.07 6.42
CA PRO A 112 17.76 10.80 7.79
C PRO A 112 16.29 10.34 7.83
N PRO A 113 15.91 9.53 8.84
CA PRO A 113 14.50 9.24 9.10
C PRO A 113 13.77 10.50 9.58
N MET A 114 12.45 10.54 9.32
CA MET A 114 11.57 11.51 9.94
C MET A 114 11.38 11.16 11.43
N SER A 115 11.54 12.14 12.31
CA SER A 115 11.27 12.02 13.74
C SER A 115 10.17 12.98 14.16
N TYR A 116 9.31 12.57 15.10
CA TYR A 116 8.22 13.41 15.61
C TYR A 116 8.45 13.93 17.04
N ASN A 117 9.60 13.64 17.59
CA ASN A 117 9.94 14.08 18.95
C ASN A 117 10.11 15.61 19.02
N GLN A 118 9.36 16.27 19.91
CA GLN A 118 9.46 17.70 20.20
C GLN A 118 8.86 18.66 19.13
N ILE A 119 7.75 18.28 18.52
CA ILE A 119 7.06 19.10 17.53
C ILE A 119 5.96 19.93 18.18
N ASP A 120 5.77 21.18 17.72
CA ASP A 120 4.57 21.96 18.01
C ASP A 120 3.38 21.41 17.22
N THR A 121 2.50 20.69 17.90
CA THR A 121 1.33 20.06 17.30
C THR A 121 0.15 21.01 17.09
N ASP A 122 0.22 22.25 17.61
CA ASP A 122 -0.85 23.26 17.47
C ASP A 122 -0.90 23.91 16.07
N MET A 123 0.12 23.64 15.25
CA MET A 123 0.23 24.13 13.89
C MET A 123 -0.85 23.49 12.99
N PRO A 124 -1.77 24.27 12.38
CA PRO A 124 -2.74 23.74 11.45
C PRO A 124 -2.05 23.26 10.15
N ALA A 125 -2.43 22.09 9.65
CA ALA A 125 -1.90 21.58 8.37
C ALA A 125 -2.99 21.60 7.29
N VAL A 126 -2.67 22.19 6.15
CA VAL A 126 -3.43 22.08 4.91
C VAL A 126 -2.79 20.99 4.06
N ILE A 127 -3.55 19.93 3.77
CA ILE A 127 -3.10 18.77 2.99
C ILE A 127 -3.82 18.81 1.66
N VAL A 128 -3.04 18.87 0.56
CA VAL A 128 -3.59 19.06 -0.78
C VAL A 128 -3.44 17.80 -1.63
N GLY A 129 -4.58 17.25 -2.07
CA GLY A 129 -4.68 16.23 -3.08
C GLY A 129 -4.83 16.80 -4.50
N GLY A 130 -4.93 15.92 -5.50
CA GLY A 130 -5.00 16.29 -6.91
C GLY A 130 -6.43 16.49 -7.47
N GLY A 131 -7.45 16.49 -6.62
CA GLY A 131 -8.84 16.56 -7.05
C GLY A 131 -9.29 17.93 -7.58
N PRO A 132 -10.36 17.99 -8.39
CA PRO A 132 -10.80 19.21 -9.09
C PRO A 132 -11.29 20.32 -8.13
N SER A 133 -11.79 19.99 -6.95
CA SER A 133 -12.24 21.00 -5.99
C SER A 133 -11.14 21.93 -5.49
N PHE A 134 -9.86 21.53 -5.62
CA PHE A 134 -8.72 22.39 -5.33
C PHE A 134 -8.79 23.71 -6.14
N ASP A 135 -9.15 23.62 -7.42
CA ASP A 135 -9.22 24.81 -8.29
C ASP A 135 -10.24 25.84 -7.84
N MET A 136 -11.30 25.40 -7.15
CA MET A 136 -12.35 26.29 -6.64
C MET A 136 -11.97 26.93 -5.31
N ARG A 137 -11.14 26.25 -4.51
CA ARG A 137 -10.87 26.61 -3.11
C ARG A 137 -9.43 27.07 -2.84
N VAL A 138 -8.60 27.16 -3.87
CA VAL A 138 -7.19 27.53 -3.72
C VAL A 138 -6.97 28.93 -3.15
N GLU A 139 -7.89 29.85 -3.39
CA GLU A 139 -7.80 31.24 -2.88
C GLU A 139 -7.89 31.32 -1.36
N GLU A 140 -8.59 30.39 -0.71
CA GLU A 140 -8.60 30.27 0.75
C GLU A 140 -7.20 29.97 1.29
N ILE A 141 -6.50 29.01 0.66
CA ILE A 141 -5.14 28.66 1.04
C ILE A 141 -4.20 29.86 0.89
N LYS A 142 -4.34 30.62 -0.20
CA LYS A 142 -3.52 31.82 -0.44
C LYS A 142 -3.72 32.88 0.65
N ARG A 143 -4.98 33.13 1.05
CA ARG A 143 -5.28 34.12 2.08
C ARG A 143 -4.67 33.76 3.44
N HIS A 144 -4.54 32.49 3.74
CA HIS A 144 -4.09 32.00 5.05
C HIS A 144 -2.73 31.29 5.00
N ARG A 145 -1.95 31.49 3.90
CA ARG A 145 -0.70 30.75 3.66
C ARG A 145 0.29 30.83 4.84
N ASP A 146 0.41 31.99 5.48
CA ASP A 146 1.34 32.21 6.58
C ASP A 146 0.90 31.57 7.91
N LYS A 147 -0.33 31.06 7.96
CA LYS A 147 -0.93 30.47 9.17
C LYS A 147 -1.02 28.94 9.14
N VAL A 148 -0.59 28.32 8.06
CA VAL A 148 -0.74 26.89 7.82
C VAL A 148 0.57 26.23 7.40
N LEU A 149 0.74 24.97 7.80
CA LEU A 149 1.73 24.07 7.23
C LEU A 149 1.13 23.46 5.96
N LEU A 150 1.63 23.86 4.79
CA LEU A 150 1.12 23.40 3.51
C LEU A 150 1.83 22.12 3.09
N ILE A 151 1.07 21.03 2.94
CA ILE A 151 1.55 19.69 2.55
C ILE A 151 1.00 19.33 1.17
N SER A 152 1.87 19.14 0.19
CA SER A 152 1.52 18.63 -1.13
C SER A 152 1.68 17.11 -1.19
N CYS A 153 0.79 16.44 -1.93
CA CYS A 153 0.73 14.98 -2.04
C CYS A 153 0.91 14.53 -3.49
N GLY A 154 2.08 13.93 -3.80
CA GLY A 154 2.34 13.40 -5.13
C GLY A 154 2.15 14.46 -6.22
N THR A 155 1.48 14.08 -7.28
CA THR A 155 1.25 14.94 -8.47
C THR A 155 0.46 16.23 -8.19
N SER A 156 -0.17 16.38 -7.01
CA SER A 156 -0.86 17.63 -6.65
C SER A 156 0.07 18.85 -6.62
N VAL A 157 1.37 18.63 -6.44
CA VAL A 157 2.38 19.68 -6.42
C VAL A 157 2.35 20.55 -7.67
N HIS A 158 2.05 19.97 -8.85
CA HIS A 158 1.96 20.72 -10.10
C HIS A 158 0.83 21.76 -10.06
N SER A 159 -0.32 21.41 -9.54
CA SER A 159 -1.46 22.34 -9.39
C SER A 159 -1.18 23.42 -8.34
N ILE A 160 -0.51 23.06 -7.24
CA ILE A 160 -0.12 23.99 -6.16
C ILE A 160 0.85 25.05 -6.71
N ILE A 161 1.89 24.61 -7.40
CA ILE A 161 2.90 25.52 -8.00
C ILE A 161 2.26 26.40 -9.09
N ALA A 162 1.42 25.81 -9.96
CA ALA A 162 0.69 26.57 -10.97
C ALA A 162 -0.24 27.64 -10.39
N ALA A 163 -0.71 27.44 -9.15
CA ALA A 163 -1.49 28.43 -8.42
C ALA A 163 -0.63 29.51 -7.74
N GLY A 164 0.70 29.46 -7.87
CA GLY A 164 1.62 30.40 -7.21
C GLY A 164 1.84 30.13 -5.72
N LEU A 165 1.58 28.90 -5.27
CA LEU A 165 1.83 28.46 -3.89
C LEU A 165 3.10 27.62 -3.81
N MET A 166 3.80 27.69 -2.68
CA MET A 166 4.97 26.87 -2.38
C MET A 166 4.64 26.02 -1.14
N PRO A 167 4.67 24.67 -1.23
CA PRO A 167 4.45 23.82 -0.08
C PRO A 167 5.63 23.85 0.88
N ASP A 168 5.35 23.66 2.17
CA ASP A 168 6.38 23.47 3.21
C ASP A 168 6.91 22.02 3.20
N ILE A 169 6.00 21.08 2.97
CA ILE A 169 6.29 19.64 2.88
C ILE A 169 5.73 19.10 1.57
N HIS A 170 6.52 18.24 0.92
CA HIS A 170 6.06 17.40 -0.18
C HIS A 170 6.14 15.93 0.23
N VAL A 171 5.06 15.15 0.04
CA VAL A 171 5.05 13.72 0.38
C VAL A 171 5.00 12.85 -0.87
N GLU A 172 5.82 11.76 -0.88
CA GLU A 172 5.88 10.77 -1.95
C GLU A 172 6.05 9.35 -1.41
N ILE A 173 5.51 8.35 -2.16
CA ILE A 173 5.54 6.93 -1.72
C ILE A 173 5.98 5.94 -2.80
N GLU A 174 6.00 6.33 -4.08
CA GLU A 174 6.17 5.38 -5.18
C GLU A 174 7.65 5.03 -5.42
N SER A 175 7.95 3.75 -5.56
CA SER A 175 9.31 3.24 -5.77
C SER A 175 9.79 3.32 -7.23
N HIS A 176 8.93 3.74 -8.16
CA HIS A 176 9.21 3.79 -9.59
C HIS A 176 9.77 5.14 -10.03
N MET A 177 10.59 5.12 -11.09
CA MET A 177 11.20 6.32 -11.68
C MET A 177 10.18 7.37 -12.19
N LEU A 178 8.92 6.98 -12.39
CA LEU A 178 7.86 7.92 -12.76
C LEU A 178 7.72 9.08 -11.76
N THR A 179 8.03 8.84 -10.46
CA THR A 179 8.06 9.91 -9.46
C THR A 179 9.14 10.93 -9.76
N TYR A 180 10.35 10.47 -10.09
CA TYR A 180 11.42 11.36 -10.53
C TYR A 180 11.05 12.09 -11.82
N ASP A 181 10.48 11.39 -12.79
CA ASP A 181 10.14 11.95 -14.11
C ASP A 181 9.16 13.12 -14.01
N HIS A 182 8.16 13.02 -13.15
CA HIS A 182 7.20 14.13 -13.00
C HIS A 182 7.77 15.26 -12.16
N LEU A 183 8.55 14.99 -11.11
CA LEU A 183 9.15 16.02 -10.26
C LEU A 183 10.25 16.79 -11.00
N SER A 184 11.12 16.09 -11.75
CA SER A 184 12.20 16.73 -12.52
C SER A 184 11.72 17.70 -13.60
N LYS A 185 10.43 17.65 -13.97
CA LYS A 185 9.78 18.58 -14.91
C LYS A 185 9.32 19.90 -14.29
N ILE A 186 9.46 20.03 -12.96
CA ILE A 186 9.13 21.27 -12.25
C ILE A 186 10.26 22.28 -12.49
N ASP A 187 9.95 23.33 -13.26
CA ASP A 187 10.89 24.41 -13.57
C ASP A 187 10.81 25.55 -12.54
N GLN A 188 11.01 25.19 -11.27
CA GLN A 188 11.06 26.12 -10.14
C GLN A 188 12.07 25.63 -9.11
N PRO A 189 13.35 26.07 -9.20
CA PRO A 189 14.41 25.65 -8.28
C PRO A 189 14.07 25.90 -6.80
N GLU A 190 13.34 26.98 -6.51
CA GLU A 190 12.92 27.36 -5.16
C GLU A 190 12.05 26.26 -4.48
N PHE A 191 11.32 25.47 -5.27
CA PHE A 191 10.56 24.34 -4.74
C PHE A 191 11.50 23.32 -4.09
N PHE A 192 12.56 22.93 -4.78
CA PHE A 192 13.51 21.94 -4.26
C PHE A 192 14.40 22.49 -3.14
N GLU A 193 14.65 23.79 -3.12
CA GLU A 193 15.46 24.46 -2.11
C GLU A 193 14.71 24.66 -0.78
N ASN A 194 13.43 25.00 -0.84
CA ASN A 194 12.67 25.49 0.32
C ASN A 194 11.64 24.47 0.83
N THR A 195 11.27 23.44 0.05
CA THR A 195 10.32 22.41 0.46
C THR A 195 11.05 21.22 1.06
N LEU A 196 10.55 20.69 2.20
CA LEU A 196 11.02 19.44 2.76
C LEU A 196 10.35 18.26 2.05
N LEU A 197 11.15 17.36 1.48
CA LEU A 197 10.65 16.05 1.06
C LEU A 197 10.46 15.13 2.28
N VAL A 198 9.25 14.64 2.50
CA VAL A 198 8.95 13.53 3.41
C VAL A 198 8.55 12.33 2.55
N GLY A 199 9.51 11.49 2.24
CA GLY A 199 9.37 10.39 1.29
C GLY A 199 9.39 9.02 1.95
N ALA A 200 8.70 8.04 1.35
CA ALA A 200 8.88 6.66 1.79
C ALA A 200 10.33 6.21 1.49
N LEU A 201 10.91 5.39 2.38
CA LEU A 201 12.30 4.95 2.26
C LEU A 201 12.62 4.30 0.90
N GLN A 202 11.61 3.69 0.27
CA GLN A 202 11.74 3.04 -1.02
C GLN A 202 11.70 3.96 -2.25
N LEU A 203 11.60 5.27 -2.09
CA LEU A 203 11.66 6.20 -3.24
C LEU A 203 12.95 6.02 -4.03
N PRO A 204 12.94 6.25 -5.36
CA PRO A 204 14.16 6.33 -6.14
C PRO A 204 15.13 7.34 -5.52
N PRO A 205 16.42 7.01 -5.37
CA PRO A 205 17.40 7.92 -4.79
C PRO A 205 17.48 9.27 -5.50
N GLN A 206 17.22 9.29 -6.81
CA GLN A 206 17.15 10.50 -7.63
C GLN A 206 16.11 11.49 -7.10
N VAL A 207 15.01 11.02 -6.53
CA VAL A 207 13.95 11.88 -5.95
C VAL A 207 14.49 12.62 -4.73
N PHE A 208 15.16 11.92 -3.81
CA PHE A 208 15.80 12.58 -2.66
C PHE A 208 16.88 13.59 -3.09
N ASN A 209 17.56 13.32 -4.21
CA ASN A 209 18.61 14.18 -4.74
C ASN A 209 18.09 15.49 -5.34
N LEU A 210 16.82 15.56 -5.73
CA LEU A 210 16.21 16.81 -6.20
C LEU A 210 16.09 17.83 -5.06
N PHE A 211 15.85 17.37 -3.83
CA PHE A 211 15.53 18.24 -2.71
C PHE A 211 16.77 18.54 -1.86
N LYS A 212 16.91 19.78 -1.43
CA LYS A 212 17.96 20.18 -0.47
C LYS A 212 17.77 19.50 0.90
N HIS A 213 16.53 19.26 1.29
CA HIS A 213 16.16 18.63 2.54
C HIS A 213 15.17 17.49 2.28
N GLY A 214 15.54 16.27 2.69
CA GLY A 214 14.68 15.10 2.56
C GLY A 214 14.76 14.23 3.80
N TYR A 215 13.63 13.74 4.28
CA TYR A 215 13.51 12.78 5.37
C TYR A 215 12.72 11.59 4.90
N TYR A 216 13.13 10.39 5.30
CA TYR A 216 12.34 9.21 4.98
C TYR A 216 11.43 8.79 6.12
N PHE A 217 10.36 8.09 5.77
CA PHE A 217 9.54 7.30 6.68
C PHE A 217 9.39 5.87 6.15
N LEU A 218 8.91 4.96 7.01
CA LEU A 218 8.63 3.57 6.65
C LEU A 218 7.12 3.33 6.60
N LYS A 219 6.65 2.64 5.58
CA LYS A 219 5.24 2.19 5.50
C LYS A 219 5.04 0.93 6.34
N ASP A 220 3.97 0.87 7.12
CA ASP A 220 3.63 -0.26 8.01
C ASP A 220 3.45 -1.61 7.31
N SER A 221 3.15 -1.60 6.01
CA SER A 221 2.78 -2.79 5.23
C SER A 221 3.93 -3.35 4.38
N THR A 222 5.20 -2.99 4.68
CA THR A 222 6.36 -3.41 3.89
C THR A 222 7.37 -4.22 4.68
N ALA A 223 8.15 -5.06 3.99
CA ALA A 223 9.29 -5.76 4.59
C ALA A 223 10.30 -4.77 5.18
N LEU A 224 10.49 -3.61 4.54
CA LEU A 224 11.40 -2.56 4.97
C LEU A 224 11.09 -2.04 6.38
N ALA A 225 9.81 -1.93 6.76
CA ALA A 225 9.42 -1.48 8.09
C ALA A 225 9.97 -2.38 9.19
N SER A 226 9.89 -3.71 9.02
CA SER A 226 10.43 -4.65 10.01
C SER A 226 11.97 -4.73 9.98
N MET A 227 12.57 -4.37 8.86
CA MET A 227 14.02 -4.43 8.71
C MET A 227 14.72 -3.18 9.26
N PHE A 228 14.20 -2.01 8.95
CA PHE A 228 14.88 -0.74 9.19
C PHE A 228 14.17 0.17 10.18
N GLY A 229 12.94 -0.16 10.60
CA GLY A 229 12.12 0.73 11.42
C GLY A 229 12.14 0.41 12.90
N THR A 230 11.99 1.47 13.67
CA THR A 230 11.40 1.45 15.00
C THR A 230 9.93 1.87 14.87
N GLU A 231 9.11 1.66 15.90
CA GLU A 231 7.70 2.08 15.88
C GLU A 231 7.55 3.59 15.59
N ASP A 232 8.53 4.38 16.02
CA ASP A 232 8.54 5.83 15.84
C ASP A 232 8.79 6.28 14.39
N GLU A 233 9.33 5.40 13.54
CA GLU A 233 9.66 5.69 12.15
C GLU A 233 8.62 5.10 11.17
N ILE A 234 7.67 4.30 11.68
CA ILE A 234 6.64 3.65 10.89
C ILE A 234 5.40 4.54 10.81
N VAL A 235 5.06 4.97 9.59
CA VAL A 235 3.84 5.72 9.32
C VAL A 235 2.74 4.77 8.90
N HIS A 236 1.75 4.61 9.78
CA HIS A 236 0.64 3.69 9.55
C HIS A 236 -0.37 4.23 8.54
N ARG A 237 -0.89 3.35 7.69
CA ARG A 237 -1.93 3.64 6.69
C ARG A 237 -1.55 4.72 5.67
N ALA A 238 -0.25 4.79 5.33
CA ALA A 238 0.25 5.73 4.32
C ALA A 238 -0.17 5.38 2.87
N THR A 239 -0.77 4.22 2.65
CA THR A 239 -1.20 3.71 1.34
C THR A 239 -2.73 3.77 1.18
N PRO A 240 -3.30 3.68 -0.04
CA PRO A 240 -2.63 3.36 -1.32
C PRO A 240 -2.10 4.57 -2.10
N THR A 241 -2.44 5.80 -1.79
CA THR A 241 -2.08 6.98 -2.58
C THR A 241 -1.28 8.00 -1.77
N CYS A 242 -0.60 8.93 -2.44
CA CYS A 242 0.12 10.03 -1.77
C CYS A 242 -0.79 10.91 -0.89
N THR A 243 -2.09 11.01 -1.20
CA THR A 243 -3.05 11.72 -0.33
C THR A 243 -3.22 11.00 1.02
N ASN A 244 -3.25 9.65 1.02
CA ASN A 244 -3.22 8.88 2.26
C ASN A 244 -1.94 9.16 3.05
N THR A 245 -0.80 9.23 2.35
CA THR A 245 0.49 9.57 2.96
C THR A 245 0.45 10.91 3.66
N GLY A 246 -0.07 11.95 3.02
CA GLY A 246 -0.18 13.28 3.63
C GLY A 246 -0.98 13.27 4.93
N VAL A 247 -2.14 12.60 4.94
CA VAL A 247 -2.98 12.46 6.15
C VAL A 247 -2.31 11.56 7.19
N ALA A 248 -1.65 10.48 6.76
CA ALA A 248 -0.94 9.57 7.65
C ALA A 248 0.27 10.25 8.32
N VAL A 249 1.06 11.03 7.58
CA VAL A 249 2.15 11.84 8.12
C VAL A 249 1.62 12.86 9.14
N ALA A 250 0.58 13.61 8.81
CA ALA A 250 -0.03 14.55 9.74
C ALA A 250 -0.58 13.86 11.02
N THR A 251 -1.11 12.64 10.87
CA THR A 251 -1.58 11.82 11.98
C THR A 251 -0.42 11.31 12.84
N HIS A 252 0.64 10.84 12.22
CA HIS A 252 1.86 10.40 12.89
C HIS A 252 2.52 11.53 13.68
N LEU A 253 2.55 12.74 13.10
CA LEU A 253 3.03 13.95 13.74
C LEU A 253 2.05 14.52 14.81
N LYS A 254 0.89 13.93 14.97
CA LYS A 254 -0.15 14.32 15.93
C LYS A 254 -0.59 15.78 15.79
N LEU A 255 -0.61 16.32 14.55
CA LEU A 255 -1.06 17.70 14.30
C LEU A 255 -2.53 17.85 14.70
N LYS A 256 -2.87 18.87 15.46
CA LYS A 256 -4.21 19.00 16.08
C LYS A 256 -5.31 19.24 15.07
N SER A 257 -5.07 20.06 14.06
CA SER A 257 -6.08 20.41 13.05
C SER A 257 -5.52 20.16 11.65
N VAL A 258 -6.23 19.36 10.84
CA VAL A 258 -5.89 19.10 9.43
C VAL A 258 -7.04 19.49 8.52
N PHE A 259 -6.73 20.15 7.41
CA PHE A 259 -7.66 20.65 6.41
C PHE A 259 -7.37 19.95 5.08
N LEU A 260 -8.35 19.20 4.55
CA LEU A 260 -8.23 18.33 3.40
C LEU A 260 -8.76 19.03 2.15
N TYR A 261 -7.86 19.53 1.29
CA TYR A 261 -8.19 20.20 0.03
C TYR A 261 -7.90 19.31 -1.17
N GLY A 262 -8.76 19.34 -2.19
CA GLY A 262 -8.57 18.54 -3.39
C GLY A 262 -8.53 17.02 -3.13
N MET A 263 -9.08 16.57 -2.01
CA MET A 263 -9.26 15.15 -1.67
C MET A 263 -10.67 14.69 -2.04
N ASP A 264 -10.98 14.83 -3.32
CA ASP A 264 -12.35 14.63 -3.81
C ASP A 264 -12.78 13.16 -3.81
N PHE A 265 -11.88 12.25 -4.10
CA PHE A 265 -12.17 10.80 -4.24
C PHE A 265 -13.41 10.46 -5.08
N GLY A 266 -13.93 11.43 -5.79
CA GLY A 266 -15.07 11.35 -6.67
C GLY A 266 -15.14 12.59 -7.56
N PHE A 267 -15.89 12.50 -8.64
CA PHE A 267 -16.05 13.58 -9.60
C PHE A 267 -17.44 13.53 -10.22
N PRO A 268 -18.05 14.68 -10.49
CA PRO A 268 -19.41 14.71 -11.05
C PRO A 268 -19.41 14.29 -12.52
N GLU A 269 -18.33 14.60 -13.27
CA GLU A 269 -18.19 14.31 -14.69
C GLU A 269 -16.96 13.45 -14.96
N LYS A 270 -17.10 12.46 -15.84
CA LYS A 270 -16.05 11.45 -16.14
C LYS A 270 -14.74 12.02 -16.67
N ASN A 271 -14.74 13.22 -17.21
CA ASN A 271 -13.58 13.92 -17.76
C ASN A 271 -12.90 14.89 -16.78
N GLN A 272 -13.44 15.07 -15.56
CA GLN A 272 -12.94 16.02 -14.57
C GLN A 272 -12.42 15.31 -13.30
N HIS A 273 -11.59 14.30 -13.49
CA HIS A 273 -11.10 13.47 -12.37
C HIS A 273 -9.91 14.07 -11.60
N HIS A 274 -9.33 15.19 -12.05
CA HIS A 274 -8.25 15.93 -11.40
C HIS A 274 -8.39 17.44 -11.61
N SER A 275 -7.61 18.22 -10.83
CA SER A 275 -7.44 19.66 -11.03
C SER A 275 -6.97 19.97 -12.46
N LYS A 276 -7.44 21.07 -13.03
CA LYS A 276 -7.16 21.50 -14.42
C LYS A 276 -5.67 21.66 -14.73
N ASN A 277 -4.87 22.02 -13.73
CA ASN A 277 -3.42 22.20 -13.86
C ASN A 277 -2.63 20.94 -13.46
N SER A 278 -3.31 19.81 -13.29
CA SER A 278 -2.68 18.54 -12.99
C SER A 278 -1.84 18.05 -14.18
N ILE A 279 -0.73 17.37 -13.90
CA ILE A 279 0.09 16.71 -14.92
C ILE A 279 -0.71 15.72 -15.76
N TYR A 280 -1.82 15.19 -15.26
CA TYR A 280 -2.71 14.25 -15.95
C TYR A 280 -3.41 14.86 -17.19
N PHE A 281 -3.50 16.19 -17.28
CA PHE A 281 -4.04 16.91 -18.43
C PHE A 281 -2.96 17.61 -19.26
N SER A 282 -1.69 17.43 -18.91
CA SER A 282 -0.58 18.03 -19.63
C SER A 282 -0.05 17.11 -20.74
N ASP A 283 0.57 17.71 -21.76
CA ASP A 283 1.29 16.99 -22.82
C ASP A 283 2.56 16.27 -22.29
N LYS A 284 2.97 16.58 -21.05
CA LYS A 284 4.13 15.99 -20.38
C LYS A 284 3.84 14.59 -19.77
N MET A 285 2.58 14.15 -19.77
CA MET A 285 2.20 12.85 -19.24
C MET A 285 2.57 11.71 -20.19
N SER A 286 3.14 10.62 -19.66
CA SER A 286 3.47 9.44 -20.46
C SER A 286 2.22 8.73 -20.99
N ASP A 287 2.33 8.10 -22.16
CA ASP A 287 1.20 7.42 -22.81
C ASP A 287 0.71 6.22 -21.98
N SER A 288 1.60 5.54 -21.25
CA SER A 288 1.22 4.43 -20.36
C SER A 288 0.27 4.87 -19.23
N ILE A 289 0.50 6.07 -18.65
CA ILE A 289 -0.39 6.64 -17.63
C ILE A 289 -1.72 7.03 -18.26
N LYS A 290 -1.72 7.63 -19.47
CA LYS A 290 -2.95 7.98 -20.21
C LYS A 290 -3.82 6.75 -20.46
N GLU A 291 -3.22 5.63 -20.88
CA GLU A 291 -3.95 4.38 -21.08
C GLU A 291 -4.47 3.79 -19.76
N GLY A 292 -3.69 3.89 -18.67
CA GLY A 292 -4.13 3.48 -17.34
C GLY A 292 -5.37 4.25 -16.88
N VAL A 293 -5.39 5.57 -17.05
CA VAL A 293 -6.56 6.42 -16.76
C VAL A 293 -7.75 6.00 -17.61
N LYS A 294 -7.57 5.79 -18.91
CA LYS A 294 -8.66 5.35 -19.81
C LYS A 294 -9.27 4.02 -19.36
N ARG A 295 -8.46 3.04 -19.01
CA ARG A 295 -8.94 1.74 -18.49
C ARG A 295 -9.71 1.88 -17.18
N ASN A 296 -9.31 2.81 -16.31
CA ASN A 296 -10.00 3.07 -15.05
C ASN A 296 -11.37 3.73 -15.27
N LEU A 297 -11.50 4.60 -16.29
CA LEU A 297 -12.79 5.21 -16.67
C LEU A 297 -13.86 4.20 -17.11
N GLU A 298 -13.45 3.00 -17.51
CA GLU A 298 -14.38 1.89 -17.85
C GLU A 298 -14.92 1.16 -16.62
N LYS A 299 -14.33 1.37 -15.43
CA LYS A 299 -14.63 0.66 -14.17
C LYS A 299 -15.16 1.58 -13.07
N LEU A 300 -15.84 2.65 -13.45
CA LEU A 300 -16.38 3.60 -12.48
C LEU A 300 -17.46 2.98 -11.61
N VAL A 301 -17.44 3.36 -10.33
CA VAL A 301 -18.50 3.08 -9.36
C VAL A 301 -19.17 4.39 -8.92
N GLU A 302 -20.43 4.30 -8.52
CA GLU A 302 -21.16 5.44 -7.99
C GLU A 302 -20.83 5.66 -6.51
N THR A 303 -20.81 6.92 -6.11
CA THR A 303 -20.66 7.37 -4.73
C THR A 303 -21.47 8.65 -4.53
N GLU A 304 -21.52 9.16 -3.30
CA GLU A 304 -22.22 10.40 -2.95
C GLU A 304 -21.22 11.50 -2.60
N SER A 305 -21.51 12.72 -3.05
CA SER A 305 -20.76 13.92 -2.66
C SER A 305 -20.94 14.23 -1.18
N VAL A 306 -20.16 15.17 -0.67
CA VAL A 306 -20.34 15.74 0.67
C VAL A 306 -21.74 16.37 0.85
N HIS A 307 -22.39 16.77 -0.24
CA HIS A 307 -23.74 17.35 -0.27
C HIS A 307 -24.86 16.32 -0.53
N GLY A 308 -24.50 15.06 -0.79
CA GLY A 308 -25.46 13.98 -1.11
C GLY A 308 -25.79 13.83 -2.59
N ASP A 309 -25.11 14.56 -3.47
CA ASP A 309 -25.32 14.44 -4.92
C ASP A 309 -24.60 13.22 -5.48
N PRO A 310 -25.13 12.54 -6.52
CA PRO A 310 -24.45 11.42 -7.19
C PRO A 310 -23.13 11.82 -7.83
N MET A 311 -22.10 11.00 -7.65
CA MET A 311 -20.78 11.16 -8.24
C MET A 311 -20.24 9.83 -8.76
N TYR A 312 -19.18 9.91 -9.56
CA TYR A 312 -18.39 8.74 -9.97
C TYR A 312 -17.08 8.69 -9.19
N THR A 313 -16.59 7.48 -8.94
CA THR A 313 -15.26 7.26 -8.36
C THR A 313 -14.57 6.07 -9.02
N PHE A 314 -13.23 6.07 -8.98
CA PHE A 314 -12.45 4.87 -9.29
C PHE A 314 -12.45 3.93 -8.08
N PRO A 315 -12.44 2.60 -8.26
CA PRO A 315 -12.34 1.65 -7.16
C PRO A 315 -11.16 1.95 -6.22
N MET A 316 -10.01 2.33 -6.78
CA MET A 316 -8.82 2.69 -6.01
C MET A 316 -9.03 3.97 -5.19
N TYR A 317 -9.74 4.98 -5.72
CA TYR A 317 -10.05 6.20 -4.97
C TYR A 317 -11.02 5.92 -3.83
N ASN A 318 -11.99 5.05 -4.03
CA ASN A 318 -12.89 4.61 -2.97
C ASN A 318 -12.12 3.88 -1.86
N THR A 319 -11.19 2.99 -2.21
CA THR A 319 -10.30 2.33 -1.24
C THR A 319 -9.43 3.36 -0.49
N SER A 320 -8.88 4.34 -1.20
CA SER A 320 -8.10 5.44 -0.63
C SER A 320 -8.93 6.27 0.37
N ARG A 321 -10.17 6.64 0.00
CA ARG A 321 -11.11 7.33 0.88
C ARG A 321 -11.40 6.54 2.15
N MET A 322 -11.71 5.24 2.03
CA MET A 322 -11.97 4.37 3.18
C MET A 322 -10.74 4.26 4.12
N SER A 323 -9.54 4.25 3.57
CA SER A 323 -8.30 4.27 4.37
C SER A 323 -8.15 5.59 5.13
N ILE A 324 -8.45 6.74 4.50
CA ILE A 324 -8.46 8.06 5.17
C ILE A 324 -9.52 8.10 6.26
N GLU A 325 -10.70 7.54 6.05
CA GLU A 325 -11.75 7.47 7.08
C GLU A 325 -11.30 6.70 8.34
N GLN A 326 -10.44 5.70 8.19
CA GLN A 326 -9.83 5.05 9.35
C GLN A 326 -8.80 5.94 10.05
N LEU A 327 -8.05 6.75 9.32
CA LEU A 327 -7.13 7.74 9.89
C LEU A 327 -7.91 8.85 10.63
N THR A 328 -8.92 9.45 10.01
CA THR A 328 -9.73 10.50 10.63
C THR A 328 -10.48 9.99 11.86
N LYS A 329 -10.95 8.73 11.83
CA LYS A 329 -11.52 8.06 13.01
C LYS A 329 -10.48 7.90 14.13
N HIS A 330 -9.27 7.45 13.80
CA HIS A 330 -8.17 7.31 14.76
C HIS A 330 -7.82 8.67 15.39
N ARG A 331 -7.72 9.71 14.57
CA ARG A 331 -7.47 11.10 15.00
C ARG A 331 -8.54 11.57 15.99
N ALA A 332 -9.81 11.42 15.65
CA ALA A 332 -10.91 11.86 16.49
C ALA A 332 -11.00 11.09 17.83
N ILE A 333 -10.88 9.76 17.80
CA ILE A 333 -11.11 8.91 18.97
C ILE A 333 -9.90 8.86 19.89
N TYR A 334 -8.71 8.60 19.33
CA TYR A 334 -7.51 8.31 20.12
C TYR A 334 -6.60 9.51 20.33
N GLN A 335 -6.48 10.37 19.32
CA GLN A 335 -5.62 11.57 19.42
C GLN A 335 -6.36 12.81 19.91
N LYS A 336 -7.70 12.81 19.85
CA LYS A 336 -8.54 13.99 20.14
C LYS A 336 -8.18 15.19 19.28
N THR A 337 -7.92 14.94 18.00
CA THR A 337 -7.52 15.92 16.99
C THR A 337 -8.59 16.05 15.91
N GLU A 338 -8.62 17.18 15.24
CA GLU A 338 -9.69 17.57 14.32
C GLU A 338 -9.28 17.30 12.87
N SER A 339 -10.25 16.97 12.03
CA SER A 339 -10.07 16.78 10.59
C SER A 339 -11.23 17.44 9.85
N TYR A 340 -10.91 18.36 8.95
CA TYR A 340 -11.86 19.17 8.20
C TYR A 340 -11.81 18.83 6.72
N ALA A 341 -12.97 18.60 6.11
CA ALA A 341 -13.10 18.44 4.66
C ALA A 341 -13.33 19.81 4.02
N CYS A 342 -12.40 20.18 3.15
CA CYS A 342 -12.46 21.41 2.35
C CYS A 342 -12.51 21.09 0.85
N SER A 343 -13.15 19.98 0.50
CA SER A 343 -13.32 19.47 -0.86
C SER A 343 -14.79 19.24 -1.15
N GLU A 344 -15.22 19.46 -2.38
CA GLU A 344 -16.60 19.26 -2.85
C GLU A 344 -16.86 17.81 -3.35
N GLY A 345 -15.92 16.92 -3.11
CA GLY A 345 -15.93 15.54 -3.57
C GLY A 345 -16.77 14.59 -2.74
N ALA A 346 -16.43 13.32 -2.78
CA ALA A 346 -17.07 12.26 -2.01
C ALA A 346 -16.92 12.50 -0.51
N ARG A 347 -17.97 12.22 0.24
CA ARG A 347 -17.99 12.38 1.69
C ARG A 347 -16.92 11.51 2.35
N ILE A 348 -16.13 12.11 3.23
CA ILE A 348 -15.14 11.44 4.07
C ILE A 348 -15.68 11.37 5.49
N ALA A 349 -15.88 10.17 6.03
CA ALA A 349 -16.39 10.00 7.39
C ALA A 349 -15.40 10.52 8.45
N ASN A 350 -15.96 10.94 9.59
CA ASN A 350 -15.22 11.54 10.72
C ASN A 350 -14.44 12.83 10.35
N THR A 351 -14.90 13.55 9.34
CA THR A 351 -14.49 14.93 9.05
C THR A 351 -15.69 15.86 9.15
N GLU A 352 -15.44 17.10 9.50
CA GLU A 352 -16.41 18.19 9.41
C GLU A 352 -16.20 18.93 8.07
N TYR A 353 -17.26 19.11 7.29
CA TYR A 353 -17.17 19.94 6.09
C TYR A 353 -17.18 21.42 6.48
N LEU A 354 -16.18 22.17 5.99
CA LEU A 354 -16.10 23.60 6.17
C LEU A 354 -16.35 24.34 4.87
N THR A 355 -17.29 25.30 4.93
CA THR A 355 -17.47 26.29 3.86
C THR A 355 -16.28 27.26 3.82
N PRO A 356 -16.06 28.00 2.71
CA PRO A 356 -15.01 29.04 2.63
C PRO A 356 -15.05 30.03 3.77
N ASP A 357 -16.24 30.51 4.14
CA ASP A 357 -16.43 31.48 5.26
C ASP A 357 -16.02 30.87 6.60
N ALA A 358 -16.36 29.59 6.85
CA ALA A 358 -15.97 28.90 8.08
C ALA A 358 -14.45 28.69 8.18
N VAL A 359 -13.78 28.45 7.03
CA VAL A 359 -12.31 28.42 6.97
C VAL A 359 -11.71 29.78 7.29
N ASP A 360 -12.23 30.85 6.71
CA ASP A 360 -11.78 32.23 6.99
C ASP A 360 -11.95 32.58 8.46
N ASP A 361 -13.08 32.23 9.07
CA ASP A 361 -13.36 32.43 10.50
C ASP A 361 -12.36 31.66 11.38
N PHE A 362 -12.07 30.41 11.05
CA PHE A 362 -11.09 29.58 11.78
C PHE A 362 -9.71 30.23 11.83
N PHE A 363 -9.22 30.78 10.71
CA PHE A 363 -7.88 31.34 10.61
C PHE A 363 -7.79 32.80 11.04
N THR A 364 -8.90 33.54 11.19
CA THR A 364 -8.90 34.95 11.59
C THR A 364 -8.17 35.18 12.91
N THR A 365 -8.34 34.26 13.87
CA THR A 365 -7.74 34.36 15.22
C THR A 365 -6.38 33.70 15.35
N ARG A 366 -5.89 33.03 14.31
CA ARG A 366 -4.61 32.28 14.33
C ARG A 366 -3.42 33.20 14.04
N LYS A 367 -2.28 32.88 14.68
CA LYS A 367 -1.01 33.57 14.45
C LYS A 367 -0.26 32.91 13.28
N ASP A 368 0.65 33.66 12.69
CA ASP A 368 1.58 33.15 11.70
C ASP A 368 2.48 32.06 12.29
N ILE A 369 2.84 31.08 11.47
CA ILE A 369 3.64 29.95 11.88
C ILE A 369 5.09 30.08 11.41
N ALA A 370 6.01 29.45 12.17
CA ALA A 370 7.42 29.34 11.81
C ALA A 370 7.72 27.95 11.25
N SER A 371 7.29 27.67 10.01
CA SER A 371 7.42 26.36 9.37
C SER A 371 8.87 25.85 9.34
N THR A 372 9.85 26.73 9.09
CA THR A 372 11.27 26.37 9.03
C THR A 372 11.81 25.75 10.33
N LYS A 373 11.34 26.23 11.48
CA LYS A 373 11.74 25.64 12.79
C LYS A 373 11.13 24.26 12.97
N PHE A 374 9.88 24.12 12.57
CA PHE A 374 9.16 22.84 12.60
C PHE A 374 9.86 21.79 11.72
N LEU A 375 10.18 22.14 10.48
CA LEU A 375 10.80 21.22 9.52
C LEU A 375 12.14 20.69 10.00
N LYS A 376 12.95 21.53 10.67
CA LYS A 376 14.25 21.10 11.27
C LYS A 376 14.06 20.14 12.44
N ALA A 377 12.99 20.27 13.21
CA ALA A 377 12.70 19.40 14.34
C ALA A 377 12.30 17.97 13.91
N LEU A 378 11.90 17.77 12.65
CA LEU A 378 11.52 16.46 12.10
C LEU A 378 12.73 15.56 11.81
N LYS A 379 13.97 16.06 11.84
CA LYS A 379 15.16 15.30 11.47
C LYS A 379 15.53 14.27 12.55
N GLY A 380 15.47 12.98 12.20
CA GLY A 380 15.94 11.88 13.03
C GLY A 380 17.42 11.53 12.83
N THR A 381 17.86 10.44 13.46
CA THR A 381 19.25 9.97 13.40
C THR A 381 19.41 8.93 12.28
N PRO A 382 20.28 9.14 11.29
CA PRO A 382 20.52 8.17 10.22
C PRO A 382 21.08 6.83 10.73
N PHE A 383 20.82 5.77 9.98
CA PHE A 383 21.43 4.47 10.19
C PHE A 383 22.95 4.52 9.98
N THR A 384 23.68 3.75 10.79
CA THR A 384 25.10 3.52 10.57
C THR A 384 25.34 2.41 9.54
N GLN A 385 26.48 2.44 8.86
CA GLN A 385 26.87 1.36 7.93
C GLN A 385 26.88 -0.02 8.58
N LYS A 386 27.32 -0.11 9.85
CA LYS A 386 27.32 -1.36 10.61
C LYS A 386 25.90 -1.92 10.76
N GLN A 387 24.95 -1.09 11.16
CA GLN A 387 23.54 -1.49 11.29
C GLN A 387 22.97 -1.96 9.94
N MET A 388 23.32 -1.28 8.86
CA MET A 388 22.90 -1.67 7.51
C MET A 388 23.41 -3.05 7.12
N ARG A 389 24.72 -3.31 7.31
CA ARG A 389 25.34 -4.60 7.00
C ARG A 389 24.71 -5.75 7.79
N GLU A 390 24.40 -5.53 9.07
CA GLU A 390 23.70 -6.52 9.89
C GLU A 390 22.32 -6.87 9.32
N LYS A 391 21.57 -5.88 8.84
CA LYS A 391 20.25 -6.08 8.22
C LYS A 391 20.34 -6.81 6.88
N ILE A 392 21.29 -6.43 6.02
CA ILE A 392 21.58 -7.09 4.74
C ILE A 392 21.89 -8.57 4.97
N ASN A 393 22.83 -8.88 5.87
CA ASN A 393 23.22 -10.25 6.18
C ASN A 393 22.05 -11.09 6.73
N LYS A 394 21.21 -10.48 7.57
CA LYS A 394 20.02 -11.16 8.13
C LYS A 394 19.01 -11.51 7.03
N LEU A 395 18.76 -10.62 6.07
CA LEU A 395 17.86 -10.90 4.95
C LEU A 395 18.46 -11.95 4.02
N GLY A 396 19.76 -11.92 3.70
CA GLY A 396 20.41 -12.95 2.89
C GLY A 396 20.32 -14.35 3.52
N ALA A 397 20.55 -14.46 4.84
CA ALA A 397 20.36 -15.71 5.56
C ALA A 397 18.91 -16.21 5.53
N PHE A 398 17.95 -15.31 5.66
CA PHE A 398 16.52 -15.61 5.52
C PHE A 398 16.20 -16.17 4.13
N LEU A 399 16.62 -15.51 3.06
CA LEU A 399 16.34 -15.95 1.69
C LEU A 399 17.00 -17.31 1.40
N THR A 400 18.20 -17.56 1.92
CA THR A 400 18.88 -18.88 1.81
C THR A 400 18.10 -19.98 2.52
N GLU A 401 17.58 -19.71 3.74
CA GLU A 401 16.77 -20.67 4.49
C GLU A 401 15.46 -21.01 3.74
N ILE A 402 14.78 -20.00 3.20
CA ILE A 402 13.54 -20.16 2.44
C ILE A 402 13.76 -20.94 1.15
N SER A 403 14.78 -20.55 0.37
CA SER A 403 15.16 -21.25 -0.86
C SER A 403 15.29 -22.75 -0.60
N ARG A 404 16.08 -23.12 0.39
CA ARG A 404 16.31 -24.53 0.74
C ARG A 404 15.04 -25.24 1.23
N SER A 405 14.32 -24.62 2.16
CA SER A 405 13.14 -25.25 2.78
C SER A 405 12.02 -25.48 1.76
N PHE A 406 11.73 -24.48 0.92
CA PHE A 406 10.65 -24.58 -0.05
C PHE A 406 11.03 -25.45 -1.25
N SER A 407 12.29 -25.48 -1.65
CA SER A 407 12.80 -26.44 -2.67
C SER A 407 12.61 -27.89 -2.20
N VAL A 408 12.87 -28.20 -0.94
CA VAL A 408 12.61 -29.53 -0.38
C VAL A 408 11.12 -29.89 -0.46
N CYS A 409 10.24 -28.96 -0.08
CA CYS A 409 8.79 -29.16 -0.19
C CYS A 409 8.36 -29.35 -1.65
N LEU A 410 8.82 -28.51 -2.58
CA LEU A 410 8.50 -28.59 -4.00
C LEU A 410 8.96 -29.91 -4.62
N ASN A 411 10.14 -30.37 -4.23
CA ASN A 411 10.70 -31.65 -4.71
C ASN A 411 9.95 -32.88 -4.17
N SER A 412 9.10 -32.72 -3.14
CA SER A 412 8.21 -33.77 -2.66
C SER A 412 7.01 -34.03 -3.58
N LEU A 413 6.82 -33.24 -4.64
CA LEU A 413 5.79 -33.45 -5.67
C LEU A 413 6.09 -34.74 -6.45
N LYS A 414 5.22 -35.75 -6.33
CA LYS A 414 5.38 -37.09 -6.91
C LYS A 414 4.63 -37.28 -8.22
N SER A 415 3.53 -36.53 -8.40
CA SER A 415 2.68 -36.61 -9.58
C SER A 415 2.15 -35.23 -9.98
N THR A 416 1.60 -35.14 -11.18
CA THR A 416 0.95 -33.93 -11.72
C THR A 416 -0.54 -33.89 -11.43
N GLU A 417 -1.06 -34.89 -10.67
CA GLU A 417 -2.47 -34.92 -10.30
C GLU A 417 -2.80 -33.79 -9.31
N PRO A 418 -4.01 -33.19 -9.41
CA PRO A 418 -4.39 -32.03 -8.60
C PRO A 418 -4.19 -32.21 -7.10
N GLU A 419 -4.49 -33.39 -6.57
CA GLU A 419 -4.37 -33.69 -5.15
C GLU A 419 -2.93 -33.58 -4.66
N ASP A 420 -1.95 -34.05 -5.47
CA ASP A 420 -0.54 -33.99 -5.09
C ASP A 420 0.01 -32.57 -5.22
N VAL A 421 -0.39 -31.84 -6.26
CA VAL A 421 -0.05 -30.40 -6.43
C VAL A 421 -0.60 -29.61 -5.26
N PHE A 422 -1.88 -29.80 -4.89
CA PHE A 422 -2.50 -29.14 -3.74
C PHE A 422 -1.76 -29.45 -2.44
N ARG A 423 -1.44 -30.71 -2.20
CA ARG A 423 -0.70 -31.12 -1.00
C ARG A 423 0.63 -30.37 -0.87
N VAL A 424 1.39 -30.27 -1.95
CA VAL A 424 2.68 -29.57 -1.96
C VAL A 424 2.48 -28.06 -1.76
N CYS A 425 1.58 -27.45 -2.51
CA CYS A 425 1.27 -26.03 -2.38
C CYS A 425 0.78 -25.67 -0.97
N HIS A 426 -0.10 -26.49 -0.41
CA HIS A 426 -0.60 -26.29 0.95
C HIS A 426 0.51 -26.42 2.00
N THR A 427 1.41 -27.40 1.85
CA THR A 427 2.58 -27.57 2.74
C THR A 427 3.48 -26.33 2.70
N ILE A 428 3.78 -25.79 1.53
CA ILE A 428 4.59 -24.56 1.38
C ILE A 428 3.87 -23.38 2.04
N ASN A 429 2.56 -23.23 1.79
CA ASN A 429 1.77 -22.15 2.39
C ASN A 429 1.72 -22.24 3.92
N LEU A 430 1.51 -23.43 4.48
CA LEU A 430 1.54 -23.64 5.94
C LEU A 430 2.92 -23.32 6.53
N ASN A 431 4.00 -23.73 5.87
CA ASN A 431 5.35 -23.37 6.32
C ASN A 431 5.55 -21.85 6.32
N LEU A 432 5.08 -21.16 5.27
CA LEU A 432 5.13 -19.71 5.21
C LEU A 432 4.38 -19.07 6.39
N LEU A 433 3.14 -19.48 6.62
CA LEU A 433 2.27 -18.87 7.63
C LEU A 433 2.63 -19.26 9.07
N GLN A 434 3.02 -20.52 9.32
CA GLN A 434 3.19 -21.07 10.67
C GLN A 434 4.64 -21.07 11.16
N GLN A 435 5.61 -20.98 10.25
CA GLN A 435 7.03 -21.00 10.61
C GLN A 435 7.75 -19.72 10.20
N VAL A 436 7.54 -19.26 8.97
CA VAL A 436 8.27 -18.10 8.44
C VAL A 436 7.75 -16.80 9.04
N PHE A 437 6.45 -16.55 9.00
CA PHE A 437 5.87 -15.34 9.58
C PHE A 437 6.12 -15.20 11.09
N PRO A 438 5.92 -16.22 11.93
CA PRO A 438 6.23 -16.09 13.36
C PRO A 438 7.72 -15.81 13.64
N LYS A 439 8.63 -16.32 12.80
CA LYS A 439 10.08 -16.14 12.99
C LYS A 439 10.59 -14.80 12.45
N TYR A 440 10.06 -14.33 11.32
CA TYR A 440 10.61 -13.20 10.58
C TYR A 440 9.67 -12.00 10.48
N GLY A 441 8.43 -12.13 10.92
CA GLY A 441 7.42 -11.05 10.88
C GLY A 441 7.20 -10.52 9.47
N LEU A 442 7.11 -9.21 9.33
CA LEU A 442 6.89 -8.53 8.04
C LEU A 442 8.03 -8.74 7.03
N THR A 443 9.23 -9.18 7.45
CA THR A 443 10.31 -9.52 6.52
C THR A 443 9.87 -10.63 5.54
N ALA A 444 8.93 -11.49 5.95
CA ALA A 444 8.35 -12.51 5.08
C ALA A 444 7.63 -11.92 3.85
N TYR A 445 7.19 -10.66 3.90
CA TYR A 445 6.56 -9.99 2.76
C TYR A 445 7.49 -9.88 1.55
N PHE A 446 8.79 -9.87 1.78
CA PHE A 446 9.79 -9.81 0.72
C PHE A 446 9.63 -10.90 -0.36
N ILE A 447 9.12 -12.06 0.02
CA ILE A 447 8.92 -13.20 -0.90
C ILE A 447 7.48 -13.70 -0.96
N ARG A 448 6.65 -13.32 0.04
CA ARG A 448 5.29 -13.85 0.19
C ARG A 448 4.49 -13.82 -1.10
N GLY A 449 4.48 -12.67 -1.75
CA GLY A 449 3.67 -12.47 -2.94
C GLY A 449 4.06 -13.39 -4.08
N SER A 450 5.33 -13.43 -4.44
CA SER A 450 5.83 -14.33 -5.49
C SER A 450 5.56 -15.80 -5.16
N ILE A 451 5.78 -16.22 -3.91
CA ILE A 451 5.43 -17.59 -3.49
C ILE A 451 3.93 -17.85 -3.70
N TRP A 452 3.07 -16.95 -3.23
CA TRP A 452 1.62 -17.12 -3.38
C TRP A 452 1.16 -17.14 -4.84
N HIS A 453 1.76 -16.34 -5.72
CA HIS A 453 1.48 -16.40 -7.16
C HIS A 453 1.85 -17.76 -7.76
N TYR A 454 3.04 -18.29 -7.45
CA TYR A 454 3.41 -19.64 -7.86
C TYR A 454 2.43 -20.71 -7.35
N LEU A 455 2.06 -20.67 -6.08
CA LEU A 455 1.12 -21.62 -5.50
C LEU A 455 -0.27 -21.54 -6.13
N ASN A 456 -0.77 -20.32 -6.36
CA ASN A 456 -2.07 -20.12 -7.01
C ASN A 456 -2.07 -20.65 -8.45
N ILE A 457 -1.04 -20.33 -9.23
CA ILE A 457 -0.90 -20.81 -10.62
C ILE A 457 -0.87 -22.34 -10.64
N GLY A 458 -0.05 -22.97 -9.79
CA GLY A 458 0.03 -24.43 -9.72
C GLY A 458 -1.32 -25.08 -9.38
N CYS A 459 -1.99 -24.58 -8.35
CA CYS A 459 -3.32 -25.08 -7.94
C CYS A 459 -4.38 -24.86 -9.03
N ALA A 460 -4.50 -23.62 -9.55
CA ALA A 460 -5.52 -23.28 -10.52
C ALA A 460 -5.42 -24.10 -11.80
N HIS A 461 -4.23 -24.19 -12.35
CA HIS A 461 -4.04 -24.91 -13.61
C HIS A 461 -4.05 -26.44 -13.47
N SER A 462 -3.65 -26.99 -12.31
CA SER A 462 -3.82 -28.43 -12.06
C SER A 462 -5.29 -28.85 -12.10
N LEU A 463 -6.21 -27.96 -11.68
CA LEU A 463 -7.66 -28.20 -11.67
C LEU A 463 -8.32 -27.88 -13.01
N SER A 464 -7.91 -26.81 -13.68
CA SER A 464 -8.60 -26.30 -14.89
C SER A 464 -8.19 -27.02 -16.17
N ILE A 465 -7.01 -27.65 -16.23
CA ILE A 465 -6.53 -28.36 -17.42
C ILE A 465 -7.06 -29.81 -17.40
N GLU A 466 -8.14 -30.06 -18.14
CA GLU A 466 -8.78 -31.39 -18.21
C GLU A 466 -7.90 -32.43 -18.93
N ASN A 467 -7.21 -32.03 -20.02
CA ASN A 467 -6.34 -32.94 -20.77
C ASN A 467 -5.09 -33.29 -19.96
N LYS A 468 -4.94 -34.56 -19.62
CA LYS A 468 -3.83 -35.05 -18.79
C LYS A 468 -2.46 -34.72 -19.37
N ALA A 469 -2.22 -34.91 -20.65
CA ALA A 469 -0.92 -34.66 -21.26
C ALA A 469 -0.55 -33.16 -21.21
N SER A 470 -1.51 -32.28 -21.42
CA SER A 470 -1.34 -30.82 -21.29
C SER A 470 -1.09 -30.41 -19.84
N ARG A 471 -1.82 -31.01 -18.90
CA ARG A 471 -1.61 -30.79 -17.46
C ARG A 471 -0.22 -31.25 -17.02
N ASP A 472 0.19 -32.44 -17.42
CA ASP A 472 1.52 -33.00 -17.10
C ASP A 472 2.64 -32.08 -17.60
N LYS A 473 2.50 -31.58 -18.83
CA LYS A 473 3.45 -30.62 -19.41
C LYS A 473 3.50 -29.35 -18.59
N PHE A 474 2.34 -28.74 -18.35
CA PHE A 474 2.25 -27.47 -17.62
C PHE A 474 2.81 -27.58 -16.19
N ILE A 475 2.40 -28.61 -15.43
CA ILE A 475 2.85 -28.77 -14.04
C ILE A 475 4.36 -29.07 -13.98
N THR A 476 4.91 -29.77 -14.96
CA THR A 476 6.36 -30.01 -15.06
C THR A 476 7.11 -28.69 -15.31
N GLU A 477 6.65 -27.86 -16.23
CA GLU A 477 7.22 -26.52 -16.50
C GLU A 477 7.07 -25.60 -15.29
N TRP A 478 5.88 -25.56 -14.67
CA TRP A 478 5.63 -24.81 -13.44
C TRP A 478 6.58 -25.21 -12.32
N LYS A 479 6.74 -26.51 -12.05
CA LYS A 479 7.66 -27.03 -11.03
C LYS A 479 9.10 -26.59 -11.31
N SER A 480 9.53 -26.69 -12.56
CA SER A 480 10.87 -26.27 -12.98
C SER A 480 11.10 -24.78 -12.78
N ASN A 481 10.15 -23.94 -13.20
CA ASN A 481 10.26 -22.49 -13.07
C ASN A 481 10.21 -22.04 -11.60
N PHE A 482 9.33 -22.64 -10.81
CA PHE A 482 9.26 -22.35 -9.38
C PHE A 482 10.53 -22.80 -8.64
N GLY A 483 11.05 -24.00 -8.97
CA GLY A 483 12.32 -24.49 -8.43
C GLY A 483 13.49 -23.56 -8.77
N LYS A 484 13.58 -23.12 -10.03
CA LYS A 484 14.60 -22.17 -10.45
C LYS A 484 14.49 -20.83 -9.73
N PHE A 485 13.28 -20.27 -9.59
CA PHE A 485 13.06 -19.05 -8.81
C PHE A 485 13.60 -19.19 -7.38
N LEU A 486 13.29 -20.31 -6.70
CA LEU A 486 13.77 -20.56 -5.35
C LEU A 486 15.31 -20.68 -5.28
N GLU A 487 15.92 -21.37 -6.25
CA GLU A 487 17.37 -21.56 -6.33
C GLU A 487 18.11 -20.25 -6.61
N ASP A 488 17.55 -19.40 -7.47
CA ASP A 488 18.17 -18.13 -7.89
C ASP A 488 18.09 -17.05 -6.82
N LEU A 489 17.12 -17.12 -5.89
CA LEU A 489 16.89 -16.08 -4.87
C LEU A 489 18.14 -15.62 -4.11
N PRO A 490 18.95 -16.51 -3.50
CA PRO A 490 20.13 -16.07 -2.74
C PRO A 490 21.18 -15.41 -3.63
N ALA A 491 21.46 -16.01 -4.80
CA ALA A 491 22.47 -15.50 -5.73
C ALA A 491 22.06 -14.13 -6.32
N HIS A 492 20.78 -13.96 -6.66
CA HIS A 492 20.26 -12.68 -7.13
C HIS A 492 20.37 -11.61 -6.06
N TYR A 493 19.96 -11.93 -4.83
CA TYR A 493 20.10 -11.02 -3.68
C TYR A 493 21.56 -10.61 -3.44
N ASP A 494 22.49 -11.56 -3.43
CA ASP A 494 23.92 -11.31 -3.25
C ASP A 494 24.48 -10.43 -4.38
N SER A 495 24.01 -10.62 -5.62
CA SER A 495 24.45 -9.80 -6.76
C SER A 495 24.06 -8.33 -6.63
N ILE A 496 22.89 -8.05 -6.03
CA ILE A 496 22.40 -6.70 -5.79
C ILE A 496 23.14 -6.07 -4.62
N THR A 497 23.22 -6.76 -3.50
CA THR A 497 23.82 -6.21 -2.27
C THR A 497 25.33 -6.05 -2.35
N SER A 498 26.03 -6.94 -3.06
CA SER A 498 27.49 -6.84 -3.24
C SER A 498 27.92 -5.69 -4.16
N LYS A 499 27.11 -5.38 -5.18
CA LYS A 499 27.35 -4.24 -6.08
C LYS A 499 27.11 -2.90 -5.42
N GLN A 500 26.13 -2.86 -4.54
CA GLN A 500 25.62 -1.64 -3.95
C GLN A 500 26.15 -1.35 -2.56
N TYR A 501 26.70 -2.35 -1.90
CA TYR A 501 27.38 -2.23 -0.60
C TYR A 501 28.74 -2.89 -0.67
N PRO A 502 29.70 -2.33 -1.44
CA PRO A 502 31.07 -2.81 -1.44
C PRO A 502 31.68 -2.67 -0.04
N ASP A 503 32.65 -3.53 0.28
CA ASP A 503 33.37 -3.50 1.56
C ASP A 503 34.24 -2.24 1.75
N SER A 504 34.30 -1.35 0.78
CA SER A 504 35.06 -0.10 0.83
C SER A 504 34.33 0.99 1.62
N GLU A 505 35.08 1.83 2.30
CA GLU A 505 34.60 3.01 3.03
C GLU A 505 34.12 4.15 2.10
N ASP A 506 34.22 3.98 0.78
CA ASP A 506 33.81 4.98 -0.18
C ASP A 506 32.28 5.14 -0.21
N PRO A 507 31.80 6.39 -0.18
CA PRO A 507 30.39 6.66 -0.31
C PRO A 507 29.89 6.15 -1.65
N TRP A 508 28.69 5.61 -1.68
CA TRP A 508 27.99 5.09 -2.84
C TRP A 508 28.19 5.94 -4.08
N VAL A 509 28.81 5.37 -5.10
CA VAL A 509 28.84 5.97 -6.43
C VAL A 509 27.48 5.74 -7.08
N ARG A 510 26.66 6.78 -7.11
CA ARG A 510 25.27 6.78 -7.54
C ARG A 510 25.05 6.44 -9.04
N ASN A 511 26.12 6.20 -9.77
CA ASN A 511 26.09 6.02 -11.22
C ASN A 511 25.82 4.57 -11.66
N ASP A 512 25.79 3.60 -10.74
CA ASP A 512 25.58 2.18 -11.06
C ASP A 512 24.17 1.69 -10.72
N ILE A 513 23.17 2.58 -10.73
CA ILE A 513 21.78 2.16 -10.64
C ILE A 513 21.47 1.38 -11.91
N VAL A 514 21.44 0.06 -11.76
CA VAL A 514 20.86 -0.80 -12.80
C VAL A 514 19.39 -0.41 -12.87
N SER A 515 19.03 0.37 -13.88
CA SER A 515 17.63 0.66 -14.16
C SER A 515 16.97 -0.68 -14.48
N ASN A 516 15.96 -1.05 -13.73
CA ASN A 516 15.13 -2.22 -14.05
C ASN A 516 14.18 -1.92 -15.23
N GLU A 517 14.48 -0.92 -16.05
CA GLU A 517 13.70 -0.53 -17.23
C GLU A 517 13.45 -1.71 -18.19
N HIS A 518 14.38 -2.68 -18.24
CA HIS A 518 14.20 -3.89 -19.05
C HIS A 518 13.15 -4.88 -18.49
N LEU A 519 12.75 -4.77 -17.23
CA LEU A 519 11.71 -5.63 -16.63
C LEU A 519 10.29 -5.13 -16.91
N TYR A 520 10.14 -3.91 -17.40
CA TYR A 520 8.85 -3.28 -17.69
C TYR A 520 8.65 -2.97 -19.18
N ALA A 521 9.55 -3.46 -20.05
CA ALA A 521 9.55 -3.19 -21.50
C ALA A 521 8.74 -4.19 -22.33
N GLU A 522 7.92 -5.09 -21.72
CA GLU A 522 6.99 -5.98 -22.43
C GLU A 522 5.53 -5.82 -21.96
#